data_5aecae47e90f9c9e1e737328f2935596
#
_entry.id   5aecae47e90f9c9e1e737328f2935596
#
_cell.length_a   1.000
_cell.length_b   1.000
_cell.length_c   1.000
_cell.angle_alpha   90.00
_cell.angle_beta   90.00
_cell.angle_gamma   90.00
#
_symmetry.space_group_name_H-M   'P 1'
#
loop_
_entity.id
_entity.type
_entity.pdbx_description
1 polymer ?
#
loop_
_entity_poly.entity_id
_entity_poly.type
_entity_poly.pdbx_seq_one_letter_code
_entity_poly.pdbx_strand_id
1 'polypeptide(L)'
;NPEMLHPFENNPFQSVDASEYDELRDSVMEFGIITPLIVNKSDNGYEIISGHRRRQIAKELNFDVVPVYVREFSKEEAVINFVDCNLSREKILPSEKARAYKMKHDAIKKQGARTDLTSSQVGTKFRSDEILAETIPDSRMQIQRYIRLNNLQQPLLDMVDEGRISFTPAVEL
;
A
#
# COMPACT_ATOMS: atom_id res chain seq x y z
N ASN A 1 13.04 15.24 11.14
CA ASN A 1 11.96 15.51 12.08
C ASN A 1 10.72 14.72 11.65
N PRO A 2 10.07 13.91 12.53
CA PRO A 2 8.87 13.14 12.21
C PRO A 2 7.68 13.98 11.76
N GLU A 3 7.63 15.27 12.11
CA GLU A 3 6.53 16.18 11.72
C GLU A 3 6.55 16.54 10.22
N MET A 4 7.70 16.48 9.58
CA MET A 4 7.84 16.72 8.14
C MET A 4 7.44 15.51 7.28
N LEU A 5 7.11 14.39 7.92
CA LEU A 5 6.71 13.15 7.27
C LEU A 5 5.18 13.07 7.23
N HIS A 6 4.60 13.05 6.04
CA HIS A 6 3.16 12.94 5.86
C HIS A 6 2.76 11.49 5.55
N PRO A 7 1.61 11.01 6.07
CA PRO A 7 1.11 9.70 5.71
C PRO A 7 0.78 9.64 4.21
N PHE A 8 0.86 8.44 3.63
CA PHE A 8 0.48 8.22 2.23
C PHE A 8 -1.00 8.55 2.02
N GLU A 9 -1.30 9.32 0.97
CA GLU A 9 -2.65 9.72 0.64
C GLU A 9 -3.52 8.49 0.30
N ASN A 10 -4.73 8.42 0.86
CA ASN A 10 -5.66 7.31 0.66
C ASN A 10 -5.11 5.92 1.04
N ASN A 11 -4.29 5.85 2.09
CA ASN A 11 -3.74 4.59 2.61
C ASN A 11 -4.86 3.57 2.93
N PRO A 12 -4.96 2.43 2.20
CA PRO A 12 -5.96 1.41 2.46
C PRO A 12 -5.64 0.53 3.68
N PHE A 13 -4.37 0.47 4.12
CA PHE A 13 -3.88 -0.41 5.17
C PHE A 13 -4.01 0.28 6.53
N GLN A 14 -5.18 0.18 7.13
CA GLN A 14 -5.49 0.83 8.41
C GLN A 14 -5.52 -0.15 9.57
N SER A 15 -5.68 -1.45 9.30
CA SER A 15 -5.71 -2.48 10.33
C SER A 15 -4.36 -2.57 11.05
N VAL A 16 -4.41 -2.55 12.36
CA VAL A 16 -3.23 -2.69 13.22
C VAL A 16 -3.51 -3.80 14.22
N ASP A 17 -2.68 -4.85 14.20
CA ASP A 17 -2.66 -5.82 15.28
C ASP A 17 -1.98 -5.14 16.50
N ALA A 18 -2.71 -5.02 17.60
CA ALA A 18 -2.23 -4.33 18.80
C ALA A 18 -0.96 -5.00 19.35
N SER A 19 -0.89 -6.34 19.33
CA SER A 19 0.28 -7.08 19.79
C SER A 19 1.52 -6.78 18.95
N GLU A 20 1.38 -6.81 17.61
CA GLU A 20 2.47 -6.46 16.70
C GLU A 20 2.93 -5.00 16.86
N TYR A 21 2.00 -4.11 17.19
CA TYR A 21 2.32 -2.70 17.42
C TYR A 21 3.11 -2.52 18.70
N ASP A 22 2.69 -3.18 19.79
CA ASP A 22 3.37 -3.11 21.10
C ASP A 22 4.79 -3.71 21.03
N GLU A 23 4.95 -4.86 20.37
CA GLU A 23 6.27 -5.47 20.13
C GLU A 23 7.19 -4.54 19.34
N LEU A 24 6.68 -3.90 18.29
CA LEU A 24 7.45 -2.93 17.50
C LEU A 24 7.80 -1.70 18.34
N ARG A 25 6.88 -1.22 19.18
CA ARG A 25 7.10 -0.08 20.07
C ARG A 25 8.20 -0.38 21.09
N ASP A 26 8.17 -1.54 21.72
CA ASP A 26 9.18 -1.96 22.67
C ASP A 26 10.56 -2.07 21.98
N SER A 27 10.62 -2.65 20.79
CA SER A 27 11.84 -2.71 19.99
C SER A 27 12.37 -1.33 19.63
N VAL A 28 11.50 -0.40 19.23
CA VAL A 28 11.91 0.99 18.92
C VAL A 28 12.36 1.74 20.17
N MET A 29 11.76 1.47 21.32
CA MET A 29 12.15 2.07 22.59
C MET A 29 13.54 1.58 23.04
N GLU A 30 13.86 0.31 22.84
CA GLU A 30 15.13 -0.30 23.24
C GLU A 30 16.27 0.00 22.26
N PHE A 31 16.04 -0.14 20.96
CA PHE A 31 17.08 -0.10 19.91
C PHE A 31 16.98 1.10 18.98
N GLY A 32 15.96 1.94 19.13
CA GLY A 32 15.65 2.98 18.16
C GLY A 32 15.09 2.41 16.85
N ILE A 33 15.04 3.25 15.82
CA ILE A 33 14.60 2.85 14.49
C ILE A 33 15.78 2.29 13.70
N ILE A 34 15.99 0.98 13.74
CA ILE A 34 17.08 0.30 13.05
C ILE A 34 16.88 0.34 11.54
N THR A 35 15.66 0.02 11.07
CA THR A 35 15.33 0.04 9.64
C THR A 35 14.75 1.41 9.27
N PRO A 36 15.44 2.21 8.43
CA PRO A 36 14.95 3.52 8.02
C PRO A 36 13.57 3.47 7.34
N LEU A 37 12.82 4.55 7.45
CA LEU A 37 11.59 4.72 6.70
C LEU A 37 11.92 5.00 5.23
N ILE A 38 11.04 4.62 4.31
CA ILE A 38 11.13 5.00 2.90
C ILE A 38 10.15 6.13 2.67
N VAL A 39 10.64 7.24 2.14
CA VAL A 39 9.84 8.44 1.90
C VAL A 39 10.02 8.93 0.47
N ASN A 40 8.96 9.47 -0.11
CA ASN A 40 8.98 10.17 -1.39
C ASN A 40 9.02 11.68 -1.17
N LYS A 41 9.83 12.39 -1.94
CA LYS A 41 9.85 13.84 -1.90
C LYS A 41 8.55 14.39 -2.49
N SER A 42 7.92 15.33 -1.79
CA SER A 42 6.70 16.03 -2.22
C SER A 42 6.83 17.53 -2.02
N ASP A 43 5.93 18.32 -2.60
CA ASP A 43 5.98 19.78 -2.51
C ASP A 43 5.88 20.30 -1.07
N ASN A 44 5.21 19.56 -0.19
CA ASN A 44 4.96 19.93 1.21
C ASN A 44 5.84 19.16 2.23
N GLY A 45 6.93 18.53 1.78
CA GLY A 45 7.80 17.73 2.64
C GLY A 45 8.05 16.33 2.09
N TYR A 46 7.75 15.31 2.88
CA TYR A 46 8.02 13.91 2.52
C TYR A 46 6.80 13.04 2.79
N GLU A 47 6.35 12.33 1.77
CA GLU A 47 5.28 11.34 1.88
C GLU A 47 5.86 9.96 2.23
N ILE A 48 5.28 9.27 3.19
CA ILE A 48 5.77 7.98 3.66
C ILE A 48 5.32 6.85 2.72
N ILE A 49 6.26 6.18 2.10
CA ILE A 49 6.03 4.96 1.31
C ILE A 49 6.03 3.73 2.21
N SER A 50 6.96 3.64 3.16
CA SER A 50 7.03 2.54 4.13
C SER A 50 7.50 3.05 5.48
N GLY A 51 6.89 2.51 6.56
CA GLY A 51 7.27 2.81 7.93
C GLY A 51 6.29 3.70 8.70
N HIS A 52 5.01 3.75 8.33
CA HIS A 52 3.97 4.53 9.01
C HIS A 52 3.91 4.23 10.52
N ARG A 53 3.92 2.94 10.91
CA ARG A 53 3.91 2.53 12.34
C ARG A 53 5.16 3.04 13.06
N ARG A 54 6.35 2.93 12.46
CA ARG A 54 7.62 3.44 13.04
C ARG A 54 7.60 4.96 13.23
N ARG A 55 7.04 5.71 12.26
CA ARG A 55 6.85 7.16 12.41
C ARG A 55 5.90 7.48 13.55
N GLN A 56 4.79 6.76 13.68
CA GLN A 56 3.82 6.96 14.75
C GLN A 56 4.48 6.72 16.12
N ILE A 57 5.18 5.60 16.29
CA ILE A 57 5.92 5.28 17.52
C ILE A 57 6.99 6.35 17.83
N ALA A 58 7.72 6.83 16.82
CA ALA A 58 8.70 7.89 17.00
C ALA A 58 8.07 9.19 17.54
N LYS A 59 6.84 9.52 17.10
CA LYS A 59 6.09 10.66 17.65
C LYS A 59 5.64 10.43 19.08
N GLU A 60 5.13 9.25 19.41
CA GLU A 60 4.72 8.86 20.77
C GLU A 60 5.90 8.90 21.75
N LEU A 61 7.09 8.49 21.29
CA LEU A 61 8.32 8.50 22.07
C LEU A 61 9.08 9.86 22.01
N ASN A 62 8.51 10.87 21.35
CA ASN A 62 9.08 12.21 21.20
C ASN A 62 10.49 12.21 20.57
N PHE A 63 10.73 11.41 19.54
CA PHE A 63 11.99 11.43 18.80
C PHE A 63 12.12 12.71 17.99
N ASP A 64 13.22 13.44 18.15
CA ASP A 64 13.53 14.65 17.37
C ASP A 64 13.83 14.33 15.90
N VAL A 65 14.43 13.17 15.64
CA VAL A 65 14.86 12.73 14.32
C VAL A 65 14.55 11.25 14.09
N VAL A 66 14.29 10.91 12.83
CA VAL A 66 14.12 9.51 12.40
C VAL A 66 14.95 9.25 11.13
N PRO A 67 15.57 8.07 10.99
CA PRO A 67 16.31 7.72 9.79
C PRO A 67 15.34 7.49 8.63
N VAL A 68 15.65 8.06 7.45
CA VAL A 68 14.84 7.93 6.25
C VAL A 68 15.70 7.68 5.01
N TYR A 69 15.19 6.87 4.08
CA TYR A 69 15.65 6.83 2.70
C TYR A 69 14.74 7.70 1.84
N VAL A 70 15.27 8.79 1.32
CA VAL A 70 14.53 9.68 0.43
C VAL A 70 14.58 9.11 -1.00
N ARG A 71 13.43 9.04 -1.64
CA ARG A 71 13.26 8.66 -3.03
C ARG A 71 12.57 9.79 -3.79
N GLU A 72 12.75 9.80 -5.10
CA GLU A 72 12.08 10.73 -6.03
C GLU A 72 11.29 9.87 -7.02
N PHE A 73 10.11 9.45 -6.60
CA PHE A 73 9.16 8.70 -7.41
C PHE A 73 8.14 9.64 -8.05
N SER A 74 7.71 9.31 -9.26
CA SER A 74 6.46 9.84 -9.81
C SER A 74 5.27 9.41 -8.94
N LYS A 75 4.11 10.06 -9.12
CA LYS A 75 2.90 9.68 -8.37
C LYS A 75 2.52 8.21 -8.55
N GLU A 76 2.62 7.72 -9.76
CA GLU A 76 2.30 6.34 -10.10
C GLU A 76 3.31 5.34 -9.48
N GLU A 77 4.60 5.65 -9.56
CA GLU A 77 5.65 4.84 -8.93
C GLU A 77 5.53 4.82 -7.40
N ALA A 78 5.20 5.96 -6.79
CA ALA A 78 4.97 6.05 -5.35
C ALA A 78 3.83 5.13 -4.91
N VAL A 79 2.69 5.11 -5.64
CA VAL A 79 1.56 4.20 -5.39
C VAL A 79 1.99 2.74 -5.53
N ILE A 80 2.70 2.38 -6.59
CA ILE A 80 3.15 1.00 -6.84
C ILE A 80 4.04 0.53 -5.69
N ASN A 81 5.09 1.31 -5.37
CA ASN A 81 6.02 0.97 -4.29
C ASN A 81 5.33 0.92 -2.92
N PHE A 82 4.40 1.85 -2.64
CA PHE A 82 3.63 1.86 -1.42
C PHE A 82 2.82 0.57 -1.25
N VAL A 83 2.10 0.14 -2.29
CA VAL A 83 1.32 -1.10 -2.26
C VAL A 83 2.22 -2.31 -2.09
N ASP A 84 3.33 -2.41 -2.84
CA ASP A 84 4.26 -3.54 -2.76
C ASP A 84 4.88 -3.71 -1.38
N CYS A 85 5.31 -2.62 -0.75
CA CYS A 85 5.84 -2.64 0.61
C CYS A 85 4.83 -3.12 1.66
N ASN A 86 3.53 -2.98 1.41
CA ASN A 86 2.48 -3.32 2.37
C ASN A 86 1.82 -4.68 2.08
N LEU A 87 1.82 -5.16 0.83
CA LEU A 87 1.28 -6.48 0.49
C LEU A 87 2.08 -7.66 1.07
N SER A 88 3.29 -7.43 1.55
CA SER A 88 4.12 -8.43 2.22
C SER A 88 3.75 -8.66 3.69
N ARG A 89 2.77 -7.93 4.24
CA ARG A 89 2.29 -8.13 5.62
C ARG A 89 1.56 -9.47 5.76
N GLU A 90 1.74 -10.14 6.89
CA GLU A 90 1.08 -11.44 7.15
C GLU A 90 -0.44 -11.33 7.24
N LYS A 91 -0.94 -10.25 7.84
CA LYS A 91 -2.37 -10.03 8.04
C LYS A 91 -2.81 -8.77 7.29
N ILE A 92 -3.58 -8.96 6.23
CA ILE A 92 -4.22 -7.91 5.45
C ILE A 92 -5.69 -8.26 5.29
N LEU A 93 -6.58 -7.34 5.65
CA LEU A 93 -8.01 -7.55 5.49
C LEU A 93 -8.40 -7.66 4.00
N PRO A 94 -9.42 -8.46 3.65
CA PRO A 94 -9.90 -8.57 2.28
C PRO A 94 -10.23 -7.22 1.64
N SER A 95 -10.86 -6.30 2.37
CA SER A 95 -11.18 -4.95 1.90
C SER A 95 -9.92 -4.11 1.64
N GLU A 96 -8.91 -4.19 2.52
CA GLU A 96 -7.63 -3.50 2.35
C GLU A 96 -6.90 -4.01 1.11
N LYS A 97 -6.85 -5.33 0.92
CA LYS A 97 -6.25 -5.99 -0.24
C LYS A 97 -6.97 -5.61 -1.54
N ALA A 98 -8.30 -5.54 -1.51
CA ALA A 98 -9.11 -5.11 -2.63
C ALA A 98 -8.80 -3.67 -3.07
N ARG A 99 -8.72 -2.74 -2.11
CA ARG A 99 -8.37 -1.33 -2.37
C ARG A 99 -6.93 -1.19 -2.85
N ALA A 100 -5.99 -1.91 -2.24
CA ALA A 100 -4.57 -1.91 -2.63
C ALA A 100 -4.37 -2.38 -4.07
N TYR A 101 -4.99 -3.49 -4.46
CA TYR A 101 -4.92 -3.99 -5.85
C TYR A 101 -5.53 -3.02 -6.84
N LYS A 102 -6.65 -2.40 -6.51
CA LYS A 102 -7.25 -1.37 -7.36
C LYS A 102 -6.32 -0.17 -7.52
N MET A 103 -5.74 0.34 -6.43
CA MET A 103 -4.79 1.46 -6.48
C MET A 103 -3.60 1.16 -7.37
N LYS A 104 -2.96 -0.01 -7.20
CA LYS A 104 -1.80 -0.41 -8.01
C LYS A 104 -2.19 -0.62 -9.48
N HIS A 105 -3.31 -1.27 -9.76
CA HIS A 105 -3.84 -1.45 -11.12
C HIS A 105 -4.06 -0.11 -11.83
N ASP A 106 -4.69 0.85 -11.15
CA ASP A 106 -4.98 2.17 -11.72
C ASP A 106 -3.69 2.97 -11.95
N ALA A 107 -2.68 2.85 -11.07
CA ALA A 107 -1.37 3.46 -11.23
C ALA A 107 -0.61 2.89 -12.45
N ILE A 108 -0.56 1.57 -12.61
CA ILE A 108 0.07 0.90 -13.76
C ILE A 108 -0.61 1.33 -15.06
N LYS A 109 -1.95 1.40 -15.07
CA LYS A 109 -2.71 1.84 -16.25
C LYS A 109 -2.38 3.27 -16.65
N LYS A 110 -2.24 4.19 -15.69
CA LYS A 110 -1.85 5.59 -15.94
C LYS A 110 -0.42 5.69 -16.45
N GLN A 111 0.50 4.91 -15.89
CA GLN A 111 1.90 4.86 -16.32
C GLN A 111 2.01 4.35 -17.77
N GLY A 112 1.28 3.28 -18.14
CA GLY A 112 1.23 2.76 -19.49
C GLY A 112 0.68 3.76 -20.51
N ALA A 113 -0.37 4.49 -20.16
CA ALA A 113 -0.94 5.52 -21.02
C ALA A 113 0.03 6.69 -21.32
N ARG A 114 0.92 7.05 -20.38
CA ARG A 114 1.96 8.06 -20.59
C ARG A 114 3.06 7.57 -21.53
N THR A 115 3.45 6.31 -21.42
CA THR A 115 4.48 5.71 -22.29
C THR A 115 4.00 5.62 -23.75
N ASP A 116 2.73 5.33 -23.99
CA ASP A 116 2.13 5.28 -25.32
C ASP A 116 2.15 6.63 -26.05
N LEU A 117 2.20 7.76 -25.31
CA LEU A 117 2.28 9.11 -25.90
C LEU A 117 3.71 9.50 -26.32
N THR A 118 4.72 8.79 -25.81
CA THR A 118 6.14 9.16 -26.04
C THR A 118 6.93 8.18 -26.90
N SER A 119 6.39 7.00 -27.24
CA SER A 119 7.07 6.00 -28.04
C SER A 119 6.20 5.47 -29.20
N SER A 120 6.69 5.68 -30.43
CA SER A 120 6.12 5.11 -31.67
C SER A 120 6.54 3.65 -31.91
N GLN A 121 6.85 2.87 -30.89
CA GLN A 121 7.21 1.46 -31.08
C GLN A 121 6.00 0.56 -30.80
N VAL A 122 5.65 -0.25 -31.80
CA VAL A 122 4.71 -1.37 -31.71
C VAL A 122 5.29 -2.42 -30.75
N GLY A 123 5.12 -2.19 -29.46
CA GLY A 123 5.39 -3.16 -28.40
C GLY A 123 4.10 -3.80 -27.95
N THR A 124 4.14 -5.08 -27.65
CA THR A 124 3.02 -5.86 -27.12
C THR A 124 2.42 -5.12 -25.92
N LYS A 125 1.20 -4.61 -26.04
CA LYS A 125 0.46 -3.98 -24.94
C LYS A 125 0.19 -5.04 -23.88
N PHE A 126 1.07 -5.19 -22.90
CA PHE A 126 0.74 -5.94 -21.70
C PHE A 126 -0.44 -5.25 -20.99
N ARG A 127 -1.46 -6.02 -20.69
CA ARG A 127 -2.59 -5.49 -19.93
C ARG A 127 -2.12 -5.18 -18.50
N SER A 128 -2.62 -4.11 -17.91
CA SER A 128 -2.24 -3.70 -16.54
C SER A 128 -2.46 -4.80 -15.51
N ASP A 129 -3.42 -5.69 -15.73
CA ASP A 129 -3.71 -6.86 -14.90
C ASP A 129 -2.68 -8.00 -15.08
N GLU A 130 -2.02 -8.11 -16.24
CA GLU A 130 -0.92 -9.04 -16.48
C GLU A 130 0.35 -8.58 -15.75
N ILE A 131 0.72 -7.30 -15.89
CA ILE A 131 1.86 -6.70 -15.18
C ILE A 131 1.65 -6.81 -13.66
N LEU A 132 0.43 -6.60 -13.19
CA LEU A 132 0.09 -6.74 -11.78
C LEU A 132 0.31 -8.16 -11.28
N ALA A 133 -0.11 -9.17 -12.03
CA ALA A 133 0.04 -10.59 -11.68
C ALA A 133 1.50 -11.07 -11.67
N GLU A 134 2.38 -10.46 -12.45
CA GLU A 134 3.81 -10.80 -12.44
C GLU A 134 4.53 -10.31 -11.16
N THR A 135 4.01 -9.27 -10.52
CA THR A 135 4.66 -8.63 -9.36
C THR A 135 4.05 -9.02 -8.01
N ILE A 136 2.96 -9.79 -8.01
CA ILE A 136 2.20 -10.17 -6.81
C ILE A 136 2.04 -11.69 -6.78
N PRO A 137 2.08 -12.34 -5.59
CA PRO A 137 1.91 -13.79 -5.45
C PRO A 137 0.55 -14.32 -5.92
N ASP A 138 -0.48 -13.47 -5.94
CA ASP A 138 -1.83 -13.86 -6.34
C ASP A 138 -1.96 -13.96 -7.86
N SER A 139 -2.73 -14.95 -8.31
CA SER A 139 -3.04 -15.10 -9.72
C SER A 139 -3.85 -13.90 -10.27
N ARG A 140 -3.73 -13.63 -11.57
CA ARG A 140 -4.51 -12.58 -12.25
C ARG A 140 -6.01 -12.68 -11.95
N MET A 141 -6.56 -13.90 -11.96
CA MET A 141 -7.97 -14.12 -11.65
C MET A 141 -8.31 -13.73 -10.21
N GLN A 142 -7.44 -14.07 -9.27
CA GLN A 142 -7.63 -13.73 -7.86
C GLN A 142 -7.56 -12.21 -7.64
N ILE A 143 -6.62 -11.53 -8.29
CA ILE A 143 -6.51 -10.06 -8.26
C ILE A 143 -7.80 -9.39 -8.77
N GLN A 144 -8.35 -9.87 -9.90
CA GLN A 144 -9.60 -9.34 -10.44
C GLN A 144 -10.79 -9.58 -9.49
N ARG A 145 -10.83 -10.71 -8.79
CA ARG A 145 -11.85 -10.98 -7.78
C ARG A 145 -11.74 -10.02 -6.60
N TYR A 146 -10.52 -9.74 -6.09
CA TYR A 146 -10.32 -8.73 -5.06
C TYR A 146 -10.75 -7.33 -5.53
N ILE A 147 -10.38 -6.94 -6.76
CA ILE A 147 -10.78 -5.62 -7.30
C ILE A 147 -12.31 -5.49 -7.35
N ARG A 148 -13.05 -6.56 -7.68
CA ARG A 148 -14.53 -6.56 -7.68
C ARG A 148 -15.13 -6.29 -6.30
N LEU A 149 -14.50 -6.72 -5.21
CA LEU A 149 -14.98 -6.42 -3.86
C LEU A 149 -15.16 -4.92 -3.60
N ASN A 150 -14.43 -4.05 -4.30
CA ASN A 150 -14.61 -2.60 -4.17
C ASN A 150 -16.00 -2.10 -4.64
N ASN A 151 -16.81 -2.93 -5.31
CA ASN A 151 -18.16 -2.59 -5.72
C ASN A 151 -19.18 -2.80 -4.59
N LEU A 152 -18.80 -3.52 -3.52
CA LEU A 152 -19.65 -3.73 -2.37
C LEU A 152 -19.78 -2.46 -1.53
N GLN A 153 -20.94 -2.29 -0.92
CA GLN A 153 -21.16 -1.26 0.08
C GLN A 153 -20.35 -1.56 1.35
N GLN A 154 -19.92 -0.52 2.06
CA GLN A 154 -19.06 -0.65 3.24
C GLN A 154 -19.57 -1.66 4.28
N PRO A 155 -20.87 -1.70 4.66
CA PRO A 155 -21.35 -2.69 5.63
C PRO A 155 -21.13 -4.16 5.21
N LEU A 156 -21.21 -4.43 3.90
CA LEU A 156 -20.94 -5.78 3.37
C LEU A 156 -19.44 -6.09 3.37
N LEU A 157 -18.59 -5.10 3.06
CA LEU A 157 -17.14 -5.25 3.16
C LEU A 157 -16.72 -5.53 4.60
N ASP A 158 -17.30 -4.84 5.58
CA ASP A 158 -17.03 -5.07 7.00
C ASP A 158 -17.40 -6.52 7.41
N MET A 159 -18.51 -7.05 6.90
CA MET A 159 -18.90 -8.44 7.13
C MET A 159 -17.93 -9.45 6.48
N VAL A 160 -17.31 -9.09 5.37
CA VAL A 160 -16.26 -9.93 4.74
C VAL A 160 -14.99 -9.90 5.57
N ASP A 161 -14.59 -8.73 6.06
CA ASP A 161 -13.41 -8.55 6.90
C ASP A 161 -13.55 -9.26 8.25
N GLU A 162 -14.76 -9.30 8.82
CA GLU A 162 -15.12 -10.05 10.02
C GLU A 162 -15.26 -11.57 9.79
N GLY A 163 -15.18 -12.02 8.53
CA GLY A 163 -15.37 -13.44 8.16
C GLY A 163 -16.83 -13.93 8.21
N ARG A 164 -17.81 -13.04 8.38
CA ARG A 164 -19.26 -13.36 8.40
C ARG A 164 -19.79 -13.68 7.01
N ILE A 165 -19.19 -13.09 5.96
CA ILE A 165 -19.42 -13.43 4.57
C ILE A 165 -18.11 -13.96 4.00
N SER A 166 -18.14 -15.16 3.44
CA SER A 166 -16.96 -15.73 2.78
C SER A 166 -16.63 -14.96 1.48
N PHE A 167 -15.32 -14.90 1.14
CA PHE A 167 -14.80 -14.15 0.01
C PHE A 167 -15.50 -14.50 -1.33
N THR A 168 -15.73 -15.78 -1.59
CA THR A 168 -16.30 -16.23 -2.88
C THR A 168 -17.72 -15.69 -3.11
N PRO A 169 -18.71 -15.90 -2.20
CA PRO A 169 -20.03 -15.29 -2.38
C PRO A 169 -19.98 -13.75 -2.41
N ALA A 170 -19.09 -13.12 -1.64
CA ALA A 170 -18.98 -11.66 -1.63
C ALA A 170 -18.59 -11.06 -2.98
N VAL A 171 -17.79 -11.77 -3.79
CA VAL A 171 -17.40 -11.32 -5.14
C VAL A 171 -18.53 -11.43 -6.17
N GLU A 172 -19.56 -12.23 -5.87
CA GLU A 172 -20.71 -12.47 -6.76
C GLU A 172 -21.90 -11.56 -6.45
N LEU A 173 -21.86 -10.85 -5.30
CA LEU A 173 -22.85 -9.82 -4.92
C LEU A 173 -22.61 -8.51 -5.68
#